data_a3811a48a00f0dfdce0338d140c58104
#
_entry.id   a3811a48a00f0dfdce0338d140c58104
#
_cell.length_a   1.000
_cell.length_b   1.000
_cell.length_c   1.000
_cell.angle_alpha   90.00
_cell.angle_beta   90.00
_cell.angle_gamma   90.00
#
_symmetry.space_group_name_H-M   'P 1'
#
loop_
_entity.id
_entity.type
_entity.pdbx_description
1 polymer ?
#
loop_
_entity_poly.entity_id
_entity_poly.type
_entity_poly.pdbx_seq_one_letter_code
_entity_poly.pdbx_strand_id
1 'polypeptide(L)'
;DKDNIFLSVKTTTVDQMSYMRDATINYELETLTGFGVKAMLRHRNDEPTGKLEYLRNDAAQTRVHDVTTSEASLTLRYAPGESFVNSKQRRVPVSLDAPIFTLTHAMGFKGVLGGDYSFNRTEASVWKRFWLPASWGKIDCSLKAGAEWNTVPFPLLILPEANLSYITQRETFNLINNMEFLNDRYASMSLSYDMNGKLFNRIPLIKNLKW
;
A
#
# COMPACT_ATOMS: atom_id res chain seq x y z
N ASP A 1 -7.05 -9.22 1.26
CA ASP A 1 -8.21 -9.83 1.95
C ASP A 1 -8.51 -9.05 3.22
N LYS A 2 -9.32 -7.97 3.07
CA LYS A 2 -9.71 -7.11 4.19
C LYS A 2 -10.68 -7.81 5.18
N ASP A 3 -11.20 -8.95 4.80
CA ASP A 3 -12.24 -9.68 5.54
C ASP A 3 -11.69 -10.87 6.36
N ASN A 4 -10.36 -10.98 6.49
CA ASN A 4 -9.78 -12.03 7.31
C ASN A 4 -9.86 -11.65 8.78
N ILE A 5 -10.66 -12.37 9.57
CA ILE A 5 -10.86 -12.13 11.00
C ILE A 5 -9.55 -12.12 11.80
N PHE A 6 -8.56 -12.93 11.39
CA PHE A 6 -7.24 -12.96 12.04
C PHE A 6 -6.43 -11.68 11.85
N LEU A 7 -6.70 -10.90 10.80
CA LEU A 7 -6.06 -9.61 10.57
C LEU A 7 -6.68 -8.50 11.41
N SER A 8 -7.87 -8.71 11.97
CA SER A 8 -8.53 -7.76 12.86
C SER A 8 -7.95 -7.79 14.27
N VAL A 9 -7.29 -8.90 14.66
CA VAL A 9 -6.66 -9.01 15.97
C VAL A 9 -5.34 -8.24 15.96
N LYS A 10 -5.25 -7.19 16.79
CA LYS A 10 -4.10 -6.30 16.87
C LYS A 10 -3.17 -6.71 18.01
N THR A 11 -1.87 -6.47 17.82
CA THR A 11 -0.82 -6.74 18.82
C THR A 11 -0.75 -5.70 19.92
N THR A 12 -1.33 -4.51 19.68
CA THR A 12 -1.31 -3.38 20.62
C THR A 12 -2.70 -2.81 20.83
N THR A 13 -2.93 -2.19 21.97
CA THR A 13 -4.13 -1.39 22.23
C THR A 13 -4.14 -0.20 21.27
N VAL A 14 -5.22 -0.04 20.54
CA VAL A 14 -5.36 1.03 19.55
C VAL A 14 -6.13 2.18 20.18
N ASP A 15 -5.43 2.99 21.00
CA ASP A 15 -6.01 4.19 21.62
C ASP A 15 -5.97 5.43 20.71
N GLN A 16 -5.19 5.35 19.60
CA GLN A 16 -5.00 6.41 18.63
C GLN A 16 -5.63 5.99 17.30
N MET A 17 -6.84 6.38 17.07
CA MET A 17 -7.60 6.06 15.86
C MET A 17 -8.12 7.34 15.20
N SER A 18 -8.44 7.26 13.93
CA SER A 18 -9.24 8.29 13.28
C SER A 18 -10.52 7.68 12.71
N TYR A 19 -11.60 8.40 12.83
CA TYR A 19 -12.84 8.11 12.12
C TYR A 19 -12.72 8.68 10.72
N MET A 20 -12.80 7.82 9.72
CA MET A 20 -12.58 8.18 8.33
C MET A 20 -13.86 8.06 7.53
N ARG A 21 -14.24 9.15 6.85
CA ARG A 21 -15.27 9.15 5.81
C ARG A 21 -14.59 9.31 4.48
N ASP A 22 -14.82 8.38 3.57
CA ASP A 22 -14.10 8.31 2.29
C ASP A 22 -15.09 8.06 1.15
N ALA A 23 -15.09 8.96 0.17
CA ALA A 23 -15.84 8.84 -1.07
C ALA A 23 -14.87 8.82 -2.25
N THR A 24 -14.93 7.77 -3.07
CA THR A 24 -13.96 7.57 -4.15
C THR A 24 -14.68 7.21 -5.46
N ILE A 25 -14.27 7.86 -6.54
CA ILE A 25 -14.69 7.54 -7.91
C ILE A 25 -13.44 7.10 -8.68
N ASN A 26 -13.49 5.91 -9.28
CA ASN A 26 -12.39 5.35 -10.05
C ASN A 26 -12.80 5.11 -11.49
N TYR A 27 -11.89 5.42 -12.42
CA TYR A 27 -11.97 5.02 -13.81
C TYR A 27 -10.69 4.28 -14.19
N GLU A 28 -10.81 3.05 -14.68
CA GLU A 28 -9.69 2.20 -15.07
C GLU A 28 -9.81 1.79 -16.53
N LEU A 29 -8.70 1.91 -17.25
CA LEU A 29 -8.53 1.47 -18.61
C LEU A 29 -7.30 0.58 -18.70
N GLU A 30 -7.45 -0.65 -19.18
CA GLU A 30 -6.35 -1.57 -19.44
C GLU A 30 -6.29 -1.94 -20.91
N THR A 31 -5.07 -1.98 -21.44
CA THR A 31 -4.80 -2.40 -22.81
C THR A 31 -4.33 -3.85 -22.88
N LEU A 32 -4.39 -4.46 -24.07
CA LEU A 32 -3.87 -5.81 -24.30
C LEU A 32 -2.33 -5.89 -24.23
N THR A 33 -1.65 -4.75 -24.31
CA THR A 33 -0.18 -4.65 -24.27
C THR A 33 0.38 -4.60 -22.85
N GLY A 34 -0.46 -4.76 -21.83
CA GLY A 34 -0.05 -4.68 -20.42
C GLY A 34 0.09 -3.25 -19.88
N PHE A 35 -0.37 -2.25 -20.63
CA PHE A 35 -0.44 -0.87 -20.17
C PHE A 35 -1.81 -0.58 -19.58
N GLY A 36 -1.85 0.01 -18.39
CA GLY A 36 -3.07 0.41 -17.70
C GLY A 36 -2.99 1.84 -17.20
N VAL A 37 -4.14 2.50 -17.18
CA VAL A 37 -4.32 3.85 -16.63
C VAL A 37 -5.50 3.81 -15.67
N LYS A 38 -5.28 4.35 -14.46
CA LYS A 38 -6.35 4.54 -13.47
C LYS A 38 -6.41 6.00 -13.07
N ALA A 39 -7.54 6.63 -13.28
CA ALA A 39 -7.85 7.94 -12.75
C ALA A 39 -8.76 7.79 -11.53
N MET A 40 -8.46 8.50 -10.44
CA MET A 40 -9.22 8.46 -9.20
C MET A 40 -9.52 9.88 -8.72
N LEU A 41 -10.75 10.12 -8.33
CA LEU A 41 -11.15 11.27 -7.54
C LEU A 41 -11.54 10.76 -6.16
N ARG A 42 -11.01 11.40 -5.12
CA ARG A 42 -11.25 11.02 -3.73
C ARG A 42 -11.56 12.24 -2.88
N HIS A 43 -12.59 12.10 -2.08
CA HIS A 43 -12.92 13.04 -1.02
C HIS A 43 -12.90 12.32 0.31
N ARG A 44 -12.07 12.79 1.22
CA ARG A 44 -11.83 12.14 2.51
C ARG A 44 -11.86 13.15 3.64
N ASN A 45 -12.52 12.77 4.73
CA ASN A 45 -12.52 13.49 5.99
C ASN A 45 -12.00 12.55 7.09
N ASP A 46 -10.97 12.99 7.81
CA ASP A 46 -10.33 12.29 8.92
C ASP A 46 -10.57 13.04 10.21
N GLU A 47 -11.29 12.41 11.15
CA GLU A 47 -11.60 12.93 12.48
C GLU A 47 -10.82 12.11 13.52
N PRO A 48 -9.88 12.72 14.29
CA PRO A 48 -9.12 12.02 15.32
C PRO A 48 -10.01 11.59 16.47
N THR A 49 -9.80 10.38 16.98
CA THR A 49 -10.58 9.80 18.07
C THR A 49 -9.66 9.19 19.14
N GLY A 50 -10.21 8.99 20.35
CA GLY A 50 -9.46 8.46 21.48
C GLY A 50 -8.42 9.45 22.00
N LYS A 51 -7.16 9.02 22.06
CA LYS A 51 -6.02 9.84 22.48
C LYS A 51 -5.31 10.55 21.34
N LEU A 52 -5.76 10.37 20.09
CA LEU A 52 -5.21 11.07 18.94
C LEU A 52 -5.79 12.47 18.87
N GLU A 53 -4.91 13.47 18.75
CA GLU A 53 -5.28 14.87 18.58
C GLU A 53 -4.50 15.46 17.42
N TYR A 54 -5.19 16.23 16.59
CA TYR A 54 -4.55 17.03 15.56
C TYR A 54 -4.34 18.45 16.11
N LEU A 55 -3.08 18.83 16.25
CA LEU A 55 -2.70 20.16 16.73
C LEU A 55 -2.08 20.96 15.59
N ARG A 56 -2.48 22.23 15.47
CA ARG A 56 -1.83 23.16 14.56
C ARG A 56 -0.47 23.55 15.12
N ASN A 57 0.53 23.66 14.26
CA ASN A 57 1.85 24.14 14.65
C ASN A 57 1.85 25.68 14.76
N ASP A 58 1.08 26.19 15.70
CA ASP A 58 1.03 27.59 16.11
C ASP A 58 1.44 27.71 17.60
N ALA A 59 1.71 28.94 18.05
CA ALA A 59 2.10 29.17 19.44
C ALA A 59 1.04 28.74 20.47
N ALA A 60 -0.22 28.66 20.06
CA ALA A 60 -1.36 28.26 20.89
C ALA A 60 -1.66 26.74 20.81
N GLN A 61 -0.97 25.99 19.92
CA GLN A 61 -1.25 24.58 19.65
C GLN A 61 -2.74 24.31 19.46
N THR A 62 -3.38 25.13 18.62
CA THR A 62 -4.83 25.06 18.41
C THR A 62 -5.24 23.67 17.94
N ARG A 63 -6.20 23.08 18.63
CA ARG A 63 -6.75 21.79 18.25
C ARG A 63 -7.54 21.88 16.95
N VAL A 64 -7.24 20.99 16.02
CA VAL A 64 -7.97 20.84 14.76
C VAL A 64 -8.93 19.66 14.90
N HIS A 65 -10.21 19.90 14.65
CA HIS A 65 -11.25 18.89 14.86
C HIS A 65 -11.17 17.77 13.84
N ASP A 66 -10.93 18.11 12.59
CA ASP A 66 -10.86 17.16 11.47
C ASP A 66 -9.97 17.71 10.36
N VAL A 67 -9.58 16.83 9.44
CA VAL A 67 -8.83 17.18 8.24
C VAL A 67 -9.57 16.65 7.03
N THR A 68 -9.99 17.57 6.16
CA THR A 68 -10.69 17.24 4.91
C THR A 68 -9.72 17.36 3.73
N THR A 69 -9.70 16.36 2.87
CA THR A 69 -8.91 16.35 1.65
C THR A 69 -9.77 16.03 0.43
N SER A 70 -9.51 16.74 -0.66
CA SER A 70 -10.08 16.46 -1.98
C SER A 70 -8.92 16.27 -2.94
N GLU A 71 -8.78 15.08 -3.51
CA GLU A 71 -7.65 14.73 -4.35
C GLU A 71 -8.07 14.15 -5.69
N ALA A 72 -7.24 14.37 -6.71
CA ALA A 72 -7.27 13.66 -7.96
C ALA A 72 -5.94 12.93 -8.12
N SER A 73 -5.96 11.67 -8.52
CA SER A 73 -4.76 10.92 -8.81
C SER A 73 -4.82 10.18 -10.14
N LEU A 74 -3.64 10.04 -10.75
CA LEU A 74 -3.41 9.28 -11.97
C LEU A 74 -2.37 8.21 -11.68
N THR A 75 -2.73 6.95 -11.92
CA THR A 75 -1.84 5.82 -11.83
C THR A 75 -1.60 5.24 -13.22
N LEU A 76 -0.34 5.12 -13.59
CA LEU A 76 0.12 4.43 -14.78
C LEU A 76 0.69 3.08 -14.35
N ARG A 77 0.21 2.00 -14.97
CA ARG A 77 0.71 0.65 -14.78
C ARG A 77 1.25 0.12 -16.10
N TYR A 78 2.41 -0.51 -16.05
CA TYR A 78 2.99 -1.16 -17.21
C TYR A 78 3.54 -2.54 -16.82
N ALA A 79 3.03 -3.58 -17.45
CA ALA A 79 3.43 -4.97 -17.21
C ALA A 79 3.72 -5.69 -18.54
N PRO A 80 4.93 -5.49 -19.12
CA PRO A 80 5.29 -6.09 -20.40
C PRO A 80 5.34 -7.62 -20.29
N GLY A 81 4.72 -8.29 -21.27
CA GLY A 81 4.66 -9.75 -21.32
C GLY A 81 3.62 -10.38 -20.36
N GLU A 82 2.80 -9.58 -19.70
CA GLU A 82 1.69 -10.09 -18.92
C GLU A 82 0.62 -10.69 -19.84
N SER A 83 0.27 -11.94 -19.61
CA SER A 83 -0.82 -12.63 -20.30
C SER A 83 -2.03 -12.77 -19.40
N PHE A 84 -3.23 -12.73 -20.00
CA PHE A 84 -4.49 -12.71 -19.29
C PHE A 84 -5.46 -13.77 -19.81
N VAL A 85 -6.29 -14.27 -18.93
CA VAL A 85 -7.50 -14.99 -19.26
C VAL A 85 -8.71 -14.10 -18.98
N ASN A 86 -9.51 -13.88 -20.00
CA ASN A 86 -10.74 -13.11 -19.87
C ASN A 86 -11.86 -14.05 -19.41
N SER A 87 -12.36 -13.88 -18.20
CA SER A 87 -13.61 -14.46 -17.75
C SER A 87 -14.77 -13.50 -18.04
N LYS A 88 -16.02 -14.00 -17.96
CA LYS A 88 -17.22 -13.15 -18.15
C LYS A 88 -17.33 -11.98 -17.17
N GLN A 89 -16.65 -12.06 -16.03
CA GLN A 89 -16.78 -11.08 -14.94
C GLN A 89 -15.52 -10.25 -14.72
N ARG A 90 -14.34 -10.78 -15.04
CA ARG A 90 -13.06 -10.09 -14.82
C ARG A 90 -11.95 -10.67 -15.67
N ARG A 91 -10.96 -9.85 -15.92
CA ARG A 91 -9.67 -10.23 -16.51
C ARG A 91 -8.73 -10.69 -15.39
N VAL A 92 -8.15 -11.88 -15.55
CA VAL A 92 -7.23 -12.47 -14.56
C VAL A 92 -5.86 -12.65 -15.18
N PRO A 93 -4.78 -12.06 -14.60
CA PRO A 93 -3.43 -12.30 -15.09
C PRO A 93 -3.03 -13.75 -14.86
N VAL A 94 -2.43 -14.38 -15.89
CA VAL A 94 -1.94 -15.77 -15.86
C VAL A 94 -0.43 -15.81 -15.73
N SER A 95 0.29 -14.89 -16.37
CA SER A 95 1.74 -14.77 -16.18
C SER A 95 2.03 -14.20 -14.80
N LEU A 96 2.71 -15.02 -13.98
CA LEU A 96 2.98 -14.68 -12.57
C LEU A 96 4.35 -14.04 -12.36
N ASP A 97 5.12 -13.81 -13.41
CA ASP A 97 6.51 -13.36 -13.39
C ASP A 97 6.80 -12.13 -14.27
N ALA A 98 5.79 -11.61 -14.95
CA ALA A 98 5.92 -10.35 -15.67
C ALA A 98 6.33 -9.22 -14.70
N PRO A 99 7.31 -8.38 -15.05
CA PRO A 99 7.63 -7.20 -14.24
C PRO A 99 6.46 -6.23 -14.26
N ILE A 100 6.15 -5.63 -13.12
CA ILE A 100 5.07 -4.65 -12.99
C ILE A 100 5.68 -3.34 -12.55
N PHE A 101 5.52 -2.31 -13.37
CA PHE A 101 5.92 -0.95 -13.07
C PHE A 101 4.66 -0.14 -12.78
N THR A 102 4.65 0.61 -11.69
CA THR A 102 3.53 1.48 -11.35
C THR A 102 4.07 2.87 -10.99
N LEU A 103 3.43 3.89 -11.53
CA LEU A 103 3.71 5.28 -11.19
C LEU A 103 2.37 5.96 -10.88
N THR A 104 2.25 6.51 -9.69
CA THR A 104 1.07 7.24 -9.23
C THR A 104 1.45 8.67 -8.91
N HIS A 105 0.68 9.61 -9.43
CA HIS A 105 0.77 11.01 -9.02
C HIS A 105 -0.59 11.46 -8.51
N ALA A 106 -0.61 12.02 -7.31
CA ALA A 106 -1.81 12.53 -6.65
C ALA A 106 -1.65 14.03 -6.35
N MET A 107 -2.70 14.79 -6.61
CA MET A 107 -2.79 16.21 -6.31
C MET A 107 -3.98 16.47 -5.40
N GLY A 108 -3.73 17.10 -4.26
CA GLY A 108 -4.75 17.59 -3.35
C GLY A 108 -5.09 19.05 -3.62
N PHE A 109 -6.37 19.38 -3.53
CA PHE A 109 -6.89 20.71 -3.86
C PHE A 109 -7.50 21.37 -2.63
N LYS A 110 -6.89 22.49 -2.20
CA LYS A 110 -7.45 23.31 -1.14
C LYS A 110 -8.69 24.06 -1.62
N GLY A 111 -9.75 24.07 -0.79
CA GLY A 111 -11.01 24.77 -1.07
C GLY A 111 -11.99 24.00 -1.96
N VAL A 112 -11.58 22.95 -2.64
CA VAL A 112 -12.49 22.10 -3.42
C VAL A 112 -13.23 21.16 -2.46
N LEU A 113 -14.57 21.21 -2.48
CA LEU A 113 -15.43 20.42 -1.58
C LEU A 113 -15.05 20.53 -0.08
N GLY A 114 -14.46 21.66 0.34
CA GLY A 114 -14.01 21.85 1.71
C GLY A 114 -12.62 21.30 2.01
N GLY A 115 -11.83 20.95 1.01
CA GLY A 115 -10.44 20.50 1.21
C GLY A 115 -9.58 21.53 1.91
N ASP A 116 -8.89 21.15 2.99
CA ASP A 116 -8.11 22.04 3.85
C ASP A 116 -6.72 22.35 3.29
N TYR A 117 -6.14 21.37 2.55
CA TYR A 117 -4.75 21.40 2.12
C TYR A 117 -4.58 21.14 0.63
N SER A 118 -3.57 21.77 0.03
CA SER A 118 -3.04 21.36 -1.28
C SER A 118 -1.75 20.59 -1.11
N PHE A 119 -1.61 19.50 -1.84
CA PHE A 119 -0.42 18.67 -1.81
C PHE A 119 -0.16 18.03 -3.18
N ASN A 120 1.08 17.60 -3.40
CA ASN A 120 1.50 16.84 -4.56
C ASN A 120 2.34 15.65 -4.10
N ARG A 121 1.84 14.45 -4.38
CA ARG A 121 2.50 13.19 -4.02
C ARG A 121 2.80 12.38 -5.26
N THR A 122 4.01 11.85 -5.34
CA THR A 122 4.40 10.90 -6.38
C THR A 122 4.90 9.63 -5.74
N GLU A 123 4.40 8.50 -6.22
CA GLU A 123 4.83 7.17 -5.79
C GLU A 123 5.17 6.32 -7.00
N ALA A 124 6.28 5.62 -6.95
CA ALA A 124 6.71 4.67 -7.97
C ALA A 124 6.97 3.31 -7.33
N SER A 125 6.58 2.25 -8.02
CA SER A 125 6.89 0.90 -7.59
C SER A 125 7.27 -0.01 -8.75
N VAL A 126 8.12 -0.97 -8.44
CA VAL A 126 8.52 -2.04 -9.36
C VAL A 126 8.39 -3.36 -8.62
N TRP A 127 7.68 -4.28 -9.21
CA TRP A 127 7.57 -5.65 -8.71
C TRP A 127 8.02 -6.63 -9.77
N LYS A 128 8.79 -7.69 -9.34
CA LYS A 128 9.26 -8.76 -10.23
C LYS A 128 9.41 -10.05 -9.47
N ARG A 129 8.95 -11.16 -10.09
CA ARG A 129 9.20 -12.53 -9.65
C ARG A 129 10.32 -13.16 -10.45
N PHE A 130 11.24 -13.82 -9.75
CA PHE A 130 12.31 -14.61 -10.33
C PHE A 130 12.10 -16.07 -9.95
N TRP A 131 11.96 -16.92 -10.96
CA TRP A 131 11.94 -18.37 -10.77
C TRP A 131 13.36 -18.89 -10.71
N LEU A 132 13.68 -19.64 -9.66
CA LEU A 132 15.01 -20.20 -9.47
C LEU A 132 15.12 -21.56 -10.16
N PRO A 133 16.29 -21.87 -10.78
CA PRO A 133 16.51 -23.14 -11.46
C PRO A 133 16.47 -24.32 -10.48
N ALA A 134 16.35 -25.54 -11.01
CA ALA A 134 16.38 -26.78 -10.24
C ALA A 134 15.38 -26.84 -9.09
N SER A 135 14.18 -26.25 -9.25
CA SER A 135 13.10 -26.23 -8.27
C SER A 135 13.49 -25.60 -6.92
N TRP A 136 14.40 -24.62 -6.93
CA TRP A 136 14.75 -23.85 -5.74
C TRP A 136 13.65 -22.83 -5.34
N GLY A 137 12.55 -22.81 -6.08
CA GLY A 137 11.42 -21.95 -5.76
C GLY A 137 11.45 -20.61 -6.48
N LYS A 138 11.05 -19.56 -5.80
CA LYS A 138 10.90 -18.21 -6.38
C LYS A 138 11.33 -17.13 -5.40
N ILE A 139 11.80 -16.02 -5.95
CA ILE A 139 12.06 -14.79 -5.21
C ILE A 139 11.11 -13.71 -5.76
N ASP A 140 10.30 -13.13 -4.91
CA ASP A 140 9.50 -11.94 -5.20
C ASP A 140 10.25 -10.71 -4.69
N CYS A 141 10.53 -9.76 -5.57
CA CYS A 141 11.19 -8.50 -5.28
C CYS A 141 10.21 -7.37 -5.50
N SER A 142 10.05 -6.49 -4.52
CA SER A 142 9.25 -5.26 -4.61
C SER A 142 10.10 -4.07 -4.17
N LEU A 143 10.18 -3.07 -5.03
CA LEU A 143 10.81 -1.78 -4.74
C LEU A 143 9.72 -0.72 -4.78
N LYS A 144 9.66 0.14 -3.76
CA LYS A 144 8.73 1.27 -3.70
C LYS A 144 9.49 2.53 -3.31
N ALA A 145 9.15 3.64 -3.92
CA ALA A 145 9.66 4.95 -3.55
C ALA A 145 8.54 5.99 -3.69
N GLY A 146 8.52 6.96 -2.79
CA GLY A 146 7.54 8.02 -2.81
C GLY A 146 8.07 9.33 -2.27
N ALA A 147 7.47 10.41 -2.72
CA ALA A 147 7.79 11.76 -2.26
C ALA A 147 6.53 12.61 -2.18
N GLU A 148 6.39 13.32 -1.08
CA GLU A 148 5.48 14.45 -0.91
C GLU A 148 6.27 15.72 -1.23
N TRP A 149 5.83 16.47 -2.24
CA TRP A 149 6.57 17.63 -2.75
C TRP A 149 6.27 18.92 -2.02
N ASN A 150 5.18 18.95 -1.26
CA ASN A 150 4.75 20.10 -0.48
C ASN A 150 4.92 19.83 1.01
N THR A 151 5.02 20.89 1.79
CA THR A 151 4.90 20.78 3.25
C THR A 151 3.44 20.49 3.60
N VAL A 152 3.19 19.36 4.21
CA VAL A 152 1.85 18.89 4.57
C VAL A 152 1.76 18.64 6.09
N PRO A 153 0.55 18.71 6.67
CA PRO A 153 0.35 18.38 8.07
C PRO A 153 0.54 16.87 8.31
N PHE A 154 0.78 16.52 9.57
CA PHE A 154 0.99 15.17 10.06
C PHE A 154 0.06 14.08 9.43
N PRO A 155 -1.28 14.27 9.33
CA PRO A 155 -2.14 13.22 8.79
C PRO A 155 -1.94 12.91 7.30
N LEU A 156 -1.24 13.79 6.57
CA LEU A 156 -0.95 13.65 5.14
C LEU A 156 0.47 13.14 4.85
N LEU A 157 1.31 12.98 5.88
CA LEU A 157 2.64 12.41 5.72
C LEU A 157 2.57 10.94 5.35
N ILE A 158 3.62 10.46 4.67
CA ILE A 158 3.72 9.08 4.24
C ILE A 158 4.13 8.21 5.43
N LEU A 159 3.31 7.23 5.76
CA LEU A 159 3.56 6.25 6.81
C LEU A 159 4.02 4.93 6.21
N PRO A 160 5.09 4.30 6.73
CA PRO A 160 5.43 2.93 6.36
C PRO A 160 4.29 1.98 6.74
N GLU A 161 4.06 0.96 5.92
CA GLU A 161 3.04 -0.05 6.17
C GLU A 161 3.46 -0.98 7.32
N ALA A 162 3.22 -0.56 8.57
CA ALA A 162 3.49 -1.35 9.76
C ALA A 162 2.49 -2.50 9.90
N ASN A 163 2.97 -3.72 10.16
CA ASN A 163 2.10 -4.85 10.46
C ASN A 163 1.68 -4.82 11.93
N LEU A 164 0.42 -4.50 12.17
CA LEU A 164 -0.17 -4.47 13.51
C LEU A 164 -0.86 -5.78 13.90
N SER A 165 -0.85 -6.81 13.05
CA SER A 165 -1.48 -8.09 13.33
C SER A 165 -0.47 -9.14 13.80
N TYR A 166 -0.95 -10.22 14.43
CA TYR A 166 -0.12 -11.37 14.80
C TYR A 166 0.32 -12.22 13.60
N ILE A 167 -0.29 -12.01 12.43
CA ILE A 167 0.03 -12.74 11.21
C ILE A 167 0.88 -11.85 10.32
N THR A 168 2.01 -12.39 9.85
CA THR A 168 2.88 -11.71 8.89
C THR A 168 2.14 -11.47 7.58
N GLN A 169 2.05 -10.23 7.18
CA GLN A 169 1.49 -9.81 5.90
C GLN A 169 2.61 -9.52 4.90
N ARG A 170 2.35 -9.80 3.63
CA ARG A 170 3.30 -9.48 2.56
C ARG A 170 3.43 -7.96 2.43
N GLU A 171 4.66 -7.52 2.13
CA GLU A 171 4.99 -6.10 1.87
C GLU A 171 4.78 -5.16 3.07
N THR A 172 4.59 -5.69 4.27
CA THR A 172 4.51 -4.90 5.51
C THR A 172 5.74 -5.09 6.37
N PHE A 173 6.02 -4.11 7.21
CA PHE A 173 7.13 -4.12 8.16
C PHE A 173 6.66 -4.63 9.52
N ASN A 174 7.22 -5.75 9.99
CA ASN A 174 6.82 -6.39 11.24
C ASN A 174 7.51 -5.82 12.49
N LEU A 175 8.60 -5.07 12.32
CA LEU A 175 9.45 -4.60 13.43
C LEU A 175 9.30 -3.11 13.71
N ILE A 176 8.40 -2.41 13.02
CA ILE A 176 8.11 -1.01 13.25
C ILE A 176 6.72 -0.84 13.81
N ASN A 177 6.55 0.15 14.69
CA ASN A 177 5.26 0.50 15.24
C ASN A 177 4.48 1.43 14.31
N ASN A 178 3.17 1.47 14.47
CA ASN A 178 2.34 2.40 13.75
C ASN A 178 2.73 3.85 14.12
N MET A 179 2.85 4.72 13.12
CA MET A 179 3.21 6.13 13.29
C MET A 179 4.61 6.39 13.89
N GLU A 180 5.49 5.38 13.92
CA GLU A 180 6.86 5.54 14.41
C GLU A 180 7.71 6.42 13.47
N PHE A 181 7.50 6.30 12.16
CA PHE A 181 8.16 7.09 11.13
C PHE A 181 7.16 7.92 10.34
N LEU A 182 7.43 9.20 10.26
CA LEU A 182 6.65 10.18 9.52
C LEU A 182 7.56 10.74 8.42
N ASN A 183 7.26 10.40 7.18
CA ASN A 183 8.16 10.71 6.08
C ASN A 183 7.49 11.62 5.05
N ASP A 184 8.26 12.57 4.54
CA ASP A 184 7.96 13.31 3.31
C ASP A 184 8.49 12.57 2.07
N ARG A 185 9.52 11.71 2.26
CA ARG A 185 10.11 10.87 1.21
C ARG A 185 10.49 9.51 1.77
N TYR A 186 10.35 8.48 0.95
CA TYR A 186 10.78 7.15 1.34
C TYR A 186 11.27 6.33 0.13
N ALA A 187 12.10 5.36 0.43
CA ALA A 187 12.40 4.24 -0.46
C ALA A 187 12.38 2.96 0.36
N SER A 188 11.75 1.93 -0.16
CA SER A 188 11.64 0.63 0.50
C SER A 188 11.90 -0.50 -0.47
N MET A 189 12.44 -1.61 0.05
CA MET A 189 12.67 -2.84 -0.69
C MET A 189 12.15 -4.01 0.14
N SER A 190 11.39 -4.88 -0.50
CA SER A 190 10.92 -6.13 0.07
C SER A 190 11.37 -7.31 -0.79
N LEU A 191 11.97 -8.31 -0.14
CA LEU A 191 12.37 -9.57 -0.77
C LEU A 191 11.67 -10.72 -0.05
N SER A 192 10.96 -11.54 -0.79
CA SER A 192 10.32 -12.75 -0.27
C SER A 192 10.83 -13.96 -1.03
N TYR A 193 11.46 -14.89 -0.31
CA TYR A 193 11.97 -16.13 -0.88
C TYR A 193 11.09 -17.30 -0.46
N ASP A 194 10.48 -17.97 -1.44
CA ASP A 194 9.71 -19.19 -1.27
C ASP A 194 10.50 -20.39 -1.83
N MET A 195 10.97 -21.25 -0.95
CA MET A 195 11.81 -22.41 -1.30
C MET A 195 11.01 -23.59 -1.87
N ASN A 196 9.69 -23.46 -2.05
CA ASN A 196 8.81 -24.50 -2.59
C ASN A 196 8.98 -25.88 -1.89
N GLY A 197 9.11 -25.86 -0.57
CA GLY A 197 9.27 -27.06 0.25
C GLY A 197 10.61 -27.80 0.12
N LYS A 198 11.56 -27.34 -0.69
CA LYS A 198 12.81 -28.04 -0.99
C LYS A 198 13.67 -28.30 0.24
N LEU A 199 13.69 -27.36 1.19
CA LEU A 199 14.41 -27.51 2.45
C LEU A 199 13.76 -28.59 3.31
N PHE A 200 12.44 -28.51 3.49
CA PHE A 200 11.69 -29.43 4.35
C PHE A 200 11.67 -30.85 3.79
N ASN A 201 11.62 -31.01 2.47
CA ASN A 201 11.68 -32.33 1.82
C ASN A 201 13.04 -33.05 1.95
N ARG A 202 14.09 -32.35 2.38
CA ARG A 202 15.42 -32.94 2.65
C ARG A 202 15.56 -33.43 4.09
N ILE A 203 14.72 -33.01 5.00
CA ILE A 203 14.74 -33.41 6.41
C ILE A 203 13.84 -34.65 6.55
N PRO A 204 14.41 -35.87 6.86
CA PRO A 204 13.63 -37.11 6.84
C PRO A 204 12.39 -37.10 7.72
N LEU A 205 12.48 -36.46 8.89
CA LEU A 205 11.36 -36.34 9.84
C LEU A 205 10.22 -35.49 9.28
N ILE A 206 10.54 -34.36 8.64
CA ILE A 206 9.55 -33.38 8.11
C ILE A 206 8.92 -33.93 6.82
N LYS A 207 9.70 -34.61 5.98
CA LYS A 207 9.23 -35.24 4.74
C LYS A 207 8.06 -36.20 4.99
N ASN A 208 8.08 -36.91 6.12
CA ASN A 208 7.04 -37.89 6.48
C ASN A 208 5.74 -37.23 6.98
N LEU A 209 5.76 -35.96 7.35
CA LEU A 209 4.58 -35.23 7.82
C LEU A 209 3.63 -34.80 6.68
N LYS A 210 4.02 -34.94 5.40
CA LYS A 210 3.20 -34.62 4.21
C LYS A 210 2.50 -33.29 4.30
N TRP A 211 3.26 -32.23 4.60
CA TRP A 211 2.77 -30.86 4.60
C TRP A 211 2.57 -30.33 3.18
#